data_671001b752fbaa14e29ff1cec5a6e4b9
#
_entry.id   671001b752fbaa14e29ff1cec5a6e4b9
#
_cell.length_a   1.000
_cell.length_b   1.000
_cell.length_c   1.000
_cell.angle_alpha   90.00
_cell.angle_beta   90.00
_cell.angle_gamma   90.00
#
_symmetry.space_group_name_H-M   'P 1'
#
loop_
_entity.id
_entity.type
_entity.pdbx_description
1 polymer ?
#
loop_
_entity_poly.entity_id
_entity_poly.type
_entity_poly.pdbx_seq_one_letter_code
_entity_poly.pdbx_strand_id
1 'polypeptide(L)'
;MKRKYFNDSSICWRIMGKIRYEEEVGMLEKWENVKGTIKTMGKELSAAFDWVFDRLFSRIQLTNEQFVYVLLSVVFIVANAILWVQKFQGFPITATERPEVVYKAKTPADQIPHTARIMANGDQLYHDLVYMSAQKEDGSYDFHENYEYVKPWLQKADLALGDFEGTINPDYYLSGYPLFNAPSEVVPAIKDAGYDVMDLGHNHILDSGLEGVYSTAKAFEDVGITPVGVYTHEKRGQAPLVIKKVNGIKIAILAYAYGFNGMETTLTPEEQADVLSDLDEERMKAEIQKAEQEADITIVMPQMGIEYQLEPTEEQKELYHKMISWGADLVFGGHPHVVEPAEVVNKDGQNKLIIYSMGNFLSNQRLETMGDVETAQWTERGVLMDVTIEKVGRKTKIKTATAHPTWVSRTPKGTYSPEGYDLYKYQTYILEDFIQGGKYRDKLDEETKERVDTAYRKMKEHVHLDWPQSGKE
;
A
#
# COMPACT_ATOMS: atom_id res chain seq x y z
N MET A 1 -30.74 -18.63 20.21
CA MET A 1 -30.85 -17.94 21.52
C MET A 1 -30.08 -16.65 21.47
N LYS A 2 -30.80 -15.53 21.57
CA LYS A 2 -30.22 -14.18 21.38
C LYS A 2 -29.40 -13.78 22.60
N ARG A 3 -28.10 -13.46 22.41
CA ARG A 3 -27.27 -12.83 23.44
C ARG A 3 -27.75 -11.39 23.64
N LYS A 4 -28.30 -11.08 24.82
CA LYS A 4 -28.48 -9.71 25.31
C LYS A 4 -27.12 -9.24 25.85
N TYR A 5 -26.47 -8.34 25.14
CA TYR A 5 -25.40 -7.53 25.73
C TYR A 5 -26.05 -6.43 26.57
N PHE A 6 -25.72 -6.41 27.85
CA PHE A 6 -26.05 -5.30 28.73
C PHE A 6 -25.20 -4.09 28.32
N ASN A 7 -25.85 -3.19 27.62
CA ASN A 7 -25.36 -1.84 27.43
C ASN A 7 -26.01 -0.99 28.53
N ASP A 8 -25.53 -1.12 29.74
CA ASP A 8 -26.08 -0.32 30.86
C ASP A 8 -25.16 0.86 31.20
N SER A 9 -25.02 1.77 30.19
CA SER A 9 -24.50 3.11 30.41
C SER A 9 -25.38 3.92 31.40
N SER A 10 -26.59 3.41 31.72
CA SER A 10 -27.55 4.05 32.62
C SER A 10 -27.07 4.10 34.07
N ILE A 11 -26.24 3.16 34.53
CA ILE A 11 -25.69 3.14 35.88
C ILE A 11 -24.64 4.25 36.06
N CYS A 12 -23.74 4.41 35.15
CA CYS A 12 -22.76 5.51 35.16
C CYS A 12 -23.44 6.88 35.09
N TRP A 13 -24.48 7.03 34.26
CA TRP A 13 -25.23 8.28 34.15
C TRP A 13 -26.07 8.59 35.37
N ARG A 14 -26.62 7.59 36.05
CA ARG A 14 -27.34 7.79 37.31
C ARG A 14 -26.42 8.18 38.48
N ILE A 15 -25.20 7.65 38.53
CA ILE A 15 -24.18 8.04 39.50
C ILE A 15 -23.69 9.47 39.21
N MET A 16 -23.38 9.79 37.95
CA MET A 16 -22.97 11.14 37.54
C MET A 16 -24.08 12.19 37.69
N GLY A 17 -25.34 11.82 37.41
CA GLY A 17 -26.48 12.71 37.61
C GLY A 17 -26.74 13.08 39.08
N LYS A 18 -26.52 12.14 40.00
CA LYS A 18 -26.64 12.43 41.46
C LYS A 18 -25.48 13.26 41.99
N ILE A 19 -24.28 13.06 41.49
CA ILE A 19 -23.09 13.84 41.89
C ILE A 19 -23.17 15.30 41.40
N ARG A 20 -23.84 15.56 40.26
CA ARG A 20 -24.01 16.91 39.69
C ARG A 20 -25.05 17.80 40.41
N TYR A 21 -25.93 17.22 41.22
CA TYR A 21 -27.06 17.97 41.84
C TYR A 21 -26.76 18.49 43.23
N GLU A 22 -25.57 18.21 43.82
CA GLU A 22 -25.24 18.59 45.20
C GLU A 22 -23.90 19.34 45.26
N GLU A 23 -23.82 20.50 44.60
CA GLU A 23 -22.61 21.34 44.61
C GLU A 23 -22.29 22.03 45.95
N GLU A 24 -23.15 21.93 46.98
CA GLU A 24 -22.99 22.63 48.27
C GLU A 24 -22.77 21.73 49.50
N VAL A 25 -22.69 20.39 49.37
CA VAL A 25 -22.52 19.49 50.49
C VAL A 25 -21.06 19.07 50.68
N GLY A 26 -20.59 19.13 51.95
CA GLY A 26 -19.20 18.78 52.26
C GLY A 26 -18.81 17.36 51.85
N MET A 27 -17.49 17.10 51.74
CA MET A 27 -16.91 15.88 51.20
C MET A 27 -17.37 14.61 51.92
N LEU A 28 -17.64 14.69 53.23
CA LEU A 28 -18.16 13.57 54.05
C LEU A 28 -19.60 13.19 53.69
N GLU A 29 -20.45 14.14 53.38
CA GLU A 29 -21.87 13.92 53.04
C GLU A 29 -22.00 13.34 51.62
N LYS A 30 -21.12 13.78 50.68
CA LYS A 30 -20.99 13.19 49.34
C LYS A 30 -20.55 11.72 49.39
N TRP A 31 -19.67 11.40 50.35
CA TRP A 31 -19.18 10.04 50.52
C TRP A 31 -20.27 9.10 51.09
N GLU A 32 -21.06 9.50 52.07
CA GLU A 32 -22.15 8.68 52.62
C GLU A 32 -23.22 8.40 51.54
N ASN A 33 -23.49 9.33 50.63
CA ASN A 33 -24.40 9.11 49.52
C ASN A 33 -23.84 8.10 48.49
N VAL A 34 -22.52 8.13 48.24
CA VAL A 34 -21.84 7.12 47.41
C VAL A 34 -21.85 5.75 48.04
N LYS A 35 -21.60 5.66 49.38
CA LYS A 35 -21.71 4.40 50.14
C LYS A 35 -23.13 3.82 50.08
N GLY A 36 -24.16 4.66 50.18
CA GLY A 36 -25.56 4.23 50.06
C GLY A 36 -25.88 3.59 48.70
N THR A 37 -25.28 4.14 47.64
CA THR A 37 -25.45 3.60 46.27
C THR A 37 -24.66 2.30 46.05
N ILE A 38 -23.49 2.18 46.64
CA ILE A 38 -22.63 0.98 46.56
C ILE A 38 -23.21 -0.16 47.40
N LYS A 39 -23.86 0.13 48.55
CA LYS A 39 -24.50 -0.86 49.40
C LYS A 39 -25.64 -1.62 48.71
N THR A 40 -26.23 -1.04 47.67
CA THR A 40 -27.18 -1.70 46.77
C THR A 40 -26.54 -2.66 45.78
N MET A 41 -25.22 -2.64 45.63
CA MET A 41 -24.46 -3.45 44.64
C MET A 41 -23.79 -4.70 45.26
N GLY A 42 -23.87 -4.88 46.58
CA GLY A 42 -23.34 -6.07 47.27
C GLY A 42 -22.36 -5.74 48.39
N LYS A 43 -22.48 -6.50 49.52
CA LYS A 43 -21.71 -6.25 50.76
C LYS A 43 -20.18 -6.34 50.58
N GLU A 44 -19.72 -7.19 49.66
CA GLU A 44 -18.27 -7.39 49.42
C GLU A 44 -17.62 -6.23 48.70
N LEU A 45 -18.32 -5.58 47.75
CA LEU A 45 -17.89 -4.40 47.05
C LEU A 45 -17.79 -3.16 47.97
N SER A 46 -18.69 -3.04 48.92
CA SER A 46 -18.67 -1.96 49.89
C SER A 46 -17.43 -2.01 50.80
N ALA A 47 -17.04 -3.19 51.26
CA ALA A 47 -15.87 -3.37 52.12
C ALA A 47 -14.55 -3.09 51.38
N ALA A 48 -14.42 -3.49 50.12
CA ALA A 48 -13.26 -3.21 49.31
C ALA A 48 -13.12 -1.71 48.99
N PHE A 49 -14.24 -1.03 48.77
CA PHE A 49 -14.28 0.41 48.49
C PHE A 49 -13.93 1.26 49.71
N ASP A 50 -14.42 0.87 50.88
CA ASP A 50 -14.10 1.50 52.17
C ASP A 50 -12.58 1.38 52.47
N TRP A 51 -12.01 0.20 52.27
CA TRP A 51 -10.57 -0.03 52.46
C TRP A 51 -9.68 0.81 51.56
N VAL A 52 -10.03 0.91 50.28
CA VAL A 52 -9.29 1.71 49.28
C VAL A 52 -9.42 3.20 49.61
N PHE A 53 -10.62 3.64 49.99
CA PHE A 53 -10.88 5.03 50.32
C PHE A 53 -10.11 5.50 51.56
N ASP A 54 -10.17 4.75 52.66
CA ASP A 54 -9.49 5.09 53.91
C ASP A 54 -7.94 5.12 53.71
N ARG A 55 -7.41 4.29 52.87
CA ARG A 55 -5.97 4.20 52.66
C ARG A 55 -5.40 5.24 51.66
N LEU A 56 -6.19 5.66 50.68
CA LEU A 56 -5.78 6.64 49.69
C LEU A 56 -6.13 8.09 50.06
N PHE A 57 -7.21 8.32 50.82
CA PHE A 57 -7.76 9.66 51.02
C PHE A 57 -7.59 10.24 52.42
N SER A 58 -7.25 9.45 53.45
CA SER A 58 -7.06 9.96 54.81
C SER A 58 -5.84 10.88 54.99
N ARG A 59 -4.97 11.03 53.98
CA ARG A 59 -3.71 11.80 54.07
C ARG A 59 -3.47 12.81 52.96
N ILE A 60 -4.37 12.95 51.98
CA ILE A 60 -4.16 13.80 50.81
C ILE A 60 -5.24 14.89 50.72
N GLN A 61 -4.82 16.16 50.75
CA GLN A 61 -5.73 17.29 50.44
C GLN A 61 -5.83 17.44 48.94
N LEU A 62 -6.99 17.12 48.36
CA LEU A 62 -7.27 17.27 46.93
C LEU A 62 -8.24 18.45 46.71
N THR A 63 -8.09 19.15 45.58
CA THR A 63 -9.12 20.09 45.10
C THR A 63 -10.37 19.30 44.65
N ASN A 64 -11.52 19.97 44.59
CA ASN A 64 -12.79 19.31 44.19
C ASN A 64 -12.68 18.63 42.81
N GLU A 65 -11.96 19.23 41.87
CA GLU A 65 -11.74 18.64 40.53
C GLU A 65 -10.83 17.41 40.60
N GLN A 66 -9.73 17.47 41.33
CA GLN A 66 -8.83 16.33 41.52
C GLN A 66 -9.52 15.16 42.22
N PHE A 67 -10.39 15.43 43.19
CA PHE A 67 -11.20 14.42 43.86
C PHE A 67 -12.14 13.69 42.89
N VAL A 68 -12.80 14.42 41.98
CA VAL A 68 -13.70 13.83 40.97
C VAL A 68 -12.93 12.93 40.02
N TYR A 69 -11.74 13.35 39.53
CA TYR A 69 -10.93 12.54 38.64
C TYR A 69 -10.41 11.25 39.30
N VAL A 70 -9.95 11.35 40.53
CA VAL A 70 -9.49 10.16 41.30
C VAL A 70 -10.66 9.22 41.59
N LEU A 71 -11.82 9.73 41.94
CA LEU A 71 -13.02 8.93 42.17
C LEU A 71 -13.46 8.19 40.89
N LEU A 72 -13.49 8.88 39.76
CA LEU A 72 -13.82 8.27 38.48
C LEU A 72 -12.81 7.19 38.07
N SER A 73 -11.52 7.41 38.34
CA SER A 73 -10.48 6.41 38.09
C SER A 73 -10.64 5.17 38.96
N VAL A 74 -10.94 5.34 40.25
CA VAL A 74 -11.18 4.22 41.18
C VAL A 74 -12.45 3.45 40.78
N VAL A 75 -13.53 4.14 40.40
CA VAL A 75 -14.77 3.49 39.92
C VAL A 75 -14.52 2.70 38.66
N PHE A 76 -13.71 3.24 37.72
CA PHE A 76 -13.34 2.56 36.49
C PHE A 76 -12.49 1.31 36.73
N ILE A 77 -11.51 1.37 37.66
CA ILE A 77 -10.68 0.24 38.06
C ILE A 77 -11.51 -0.86 38.69
N VAL A 78 -12.42 -0.49 39.64
CA VAL A 78 -13.31 -1.43 40.32
C VAL A 78 -14.30 -2.07 39.34
N ALA A 79 -14.88 -1.30 38.42
CA ALA A 79 -15.80 -1.83 37.40
C ALA A 79 -15.09 -2.84 36.48
N ASN A 80 -13.86 -2.55 36.09
CA ASN A 80 -13.05 -3.48 35.27
C ASN A 80 -12.67 -4.73 36.09
N ALA A 81 -12.32 -4.59 37.37
CA ALA A 81 -12.03 -5.73 38.24
C ALA A 81 -13.26 -6.64 38.43
N ILE A 82 -14.46 -6.06 38.54
CA ILE A 82 -15.72 -6.83 38.64
C ILE A 82 -16.02 -7.57 37.35
N LEU A 83 -15.85 -6.90 36.20
CA LEU A 83 -15.99 -7.52 34.87
C LEU A 83 -14.98 -8.66 34.69
N TRP A 84 -13.78 -8.50 35.25
CA TRP A 84 -12.74 -9.51 35.22
C TRP A 84 -13.13 -10.71 36.12
N VAL A 85 -13.59 -10.47 37.37
CA VAL A 85 -14.04 -11.50 38.30
C VAL A 85 -15.29 -12.21 37.76
N GLN A 86 -16.27 -11.49 37.19
CA GLN A 86 -17.45 -12.10 36.55
C GLN A 86 -17.09 -12.96 35.34
N LYS A 87 -16.05 -12.56 34.57
CA LYS A 87 -15.54 -13.37 33.47
C LYS A 87 -14.87 -14.67 33.92
N PHE A 88 -14.35 -14.70 35.15
CA PHE A 88 -13.71 -15.89 35.73
C PHE A 88 -14.63 -16.70 36.69
N GLN A 89 -15.69 -16.12 37.25
CA GLN A 89 -16.62 -16.82 38.16
C GLN A 89 -17.91 -17.37 37.52
N GLY A 90 -18.06 -17.12 36.22
CA GLY A 90 -19.28 -17.56 35.54
C GLY A 90 -19.20 -18.98 35.02
N PHE A 91 -19.40 -20.01 35.90
CA PHE A 91 -20.24 -21.18 35.57
C PHE A 91 -20.29 -22.11 36.81
N PRO A 92 -21.47 -22.40 37.39
CA PRO A 92 -21.59 -23.46 38.37
C PRO A 92 -21.38 -24.81 37.69
N ILE A 93 -20.37 -25.53 38.13
CA ILE A 93 -20.10 -26.90 37.66
C ILE A 93 -21.12 -27.80 38.38
N THR A 94 -22.28 -28.03 37.79
CA THR A 94 -23.08 -29.22 38.12
C THR A 94 -22.42 -30.37 37.38
N ALA A 95 -21.91 -31.35 38.12
CA ALA A 95 -21.31 -32.55 37.64
C ALA A 95 -22.36 -33.44 36.96
N THR A 96 -22.57 -33.23 35.67
CA THR A 96 -23.22 -34.18 34.77
C THR A 96 -22.47 -34.17 33.46
N GLU A 97 -21.78 -35.27 33.21
CA GLU A 97 -21.09 -35.65 31.99
C GLU A 97 -20.15 -34.58 31.41
N ARG A 98 -18.85 -34.76 31.64
CA ARG A 98 -17.81 -34.01 30.93
C ARG A 98 -17.98 -34.31 29.45
N PRO A 99 -18.36 -33.32 28.60
CA PRO A 99 -18.06 -33.48 27.21
C PRO A 99 -16.53 -33.58 27.11
N GLU A 100 -16.06 -34.56 26.38
CA GLU A 100 -14.65 -34.69 26.02
C GLU A 100 -14.25 -33.37 25.34
N VAL A 101 -13.62 -32.47 26.11
CA VAL A 101 -13.06 -31.23 25.53
C VAL A 101 -11.84 -31.70 24.75
N VAL A 102 -12.05 -32.00 23.47
CA VAL A 102 -10.96 -32.13 22.53
C VAL A 102 -10.27 -30.77 22.54
N TYR A 103 -9.23 -30.64 23.34
CA TYR A 103 -8.29 -29.54 23.22
C TYR A 103 -7.72 -29.63 21.82
N LYS A 104 -8.25 -28.87 20.85
CA LYS A 104 -7.49 -28.56 19.66
C LYS A 104 -6.19 -27.97 20.16
N ALA A 105 -5.09 -28.72 20.00
CA ALA A 105 -3.77 -28.24 20.35
C ALA A 105 -3.66 -26.82 19.76
N LYS A 106 -3.29 -25.83 20.60
CA LYS A 106 -3.00 -24.48 20.09
C LYS A 106 -1.92 -24.66 19.05
N THR A 107 -2.20 -24.24 17.81
CA THR A 107 -1.18 -24.21 16.77
C THR A 107 0.02 -23.47 17.34
N PRO A 108 1.21 -24.08 17.38
CA PRO A 108 2.40 -23.36 17.82
C PRO A 108 2.49 -22.00 17.12
N ALA A 109 2.96 -20.98 17.84
CA ALA A 109 2.97 -19.61 17.30
C ALA A 109 3.75 -19.51 15.97
N ASP A 110 4.74 -20.37 15.78
CA ASP A 110 5.55 -20.51 14.56
C ASP A 110 4.82 -21.20 13.40
N GLN A 111 3.65 -21.82 13.64
CA GLN A 111 2.81 -22.47 12.62
C GLN A 111 1.57 -21.64 12.24
N ILE A 112 1.43 -20.43 12.79
CA ILE A 112 0.36 -19.53 12.37
C ILE A 112 0.76 -18.88 11.05
N PRO A 113 -0.04 -19.03 9.97
CA PRO A 113 0.27 -18.38 8.70
C PRO A 113 0.21 -16.85 8.82
N HIS A 114 1.24 -16.19 8.33
CA HIS A 114 1.25 -14.76 8.08
C HIS A 114 1.02 -14.54 6.58
N THR A 115 0.24 -13.53 6.22
CA THR A 115 0.01 -13.19 4.81
C THR A 115 0.28 -11.71 4.58
N ALA A 116 0.83 -11.40 3.41
CA ALA A 116 0.98 -10.04 2.91
C ALA A 116 0.44 -9.98 1.47
N ARG A 117 -0.44 -9.02 1.20
CA ARG A 117 -0.96 -8.74 -0.14
C ARG A 117 -0.17 -7.59 -0.74
N ILE A 118 0.49 -7.85 -1.84
CA ILE A 118 1.32 -6.89 -2.57
C ILE A 118 0.58 -6.52 -3.84
N MET A 119 0.48 -5.22 -4.13
CA MET A 119 0.05 -4.74 -5.43
C MET A 119 1.16 -3.94 -6.09
N ALA A 120 1.37 -4.14 -7.39
CA ALA A 120 2.36 -3.43 -8.18
C ALA A 120 1.80 -3.05 -9.55
N ASN A 121 2.16 -1.89 -10.05
CA ASN A 121 1.82 -1.43 -11.40
C ASN A 121 3.04 -0.80 -12.10
N GLY A 122 2.94 -0.68 -13.43
CA GLY A 122 3.96 -0.10 -14.28
C GLY A 122 3.91 1.42 -14.36
N ASP A 123 4.31 1.94 -15.51
CA ASP A 123 4.79 3.27 -15.77
C ASP A 123 3.72 4.35 -15.56
N GLN A 124 4.04 5.36 -14.75
CA GLN A 124 3.21 6.55 -14.52
C GLN A 124 3.93 7.76 -15.11
N LEU A 125 3.52 8.17 -16.33
CA LEU A 125 4.11 9.26 -17.09
C LEU A 125 3.20 10.49 -17.11
N TYR A 126 3.69 11.59 -16.60
CA TYR A 126 2.95 12.86 -16.57
C TYR A 126 3.31 13.71 -17.78
N HIS A 127 2.83 13.29 -18.98
CA HIS A 127 2.95 14.07 -20.21
C HIS A 127 2.30 15.46 -20.10
N ASP A 128 2.65 16.38 -21.03
CA ASP A 128 2.14 17.76 -21.04
C ASP A 128 0.62 17.83 -20.85
N LEU A 129 -0.16 17.11 -21.67
CA LEU A 129 -1.61 17.13 -21.56
C LEU A 129 -2.14 16.50 -20.26
N VAL A 130 -1.38 15.61 -19.61
CA VAL A 130 -1.79 15.03 -18.32
C VAL A 130 -1.72 16.10 -17.24
N TYR A 131 -0.55 16.80 -17.09
CA TYR A 131 -0.45 17.79 -16.03
C TYR A 131 -1.19 19.10 -16.38
N MET A 132 -1.23 19.54 -17.65
CA MET A 132 -2.05 20.69 -18.05
C MET A 132 -3.53 20.46 -17.72
N SER A 133 -4.01 19.23 -17.94
CA SER A 133 -5.40 18.86 -17.63
C SER A 133 -5.72 18.82 -16.14
N ALA A 134 -4.70 18.70 -15.27
CA ALA A 134 -4.86 18.71 -13.83
C ALA A 134 -4.76 20.12 -13.22
N GLN A 135 -4.42 21.15 -14.05
CA GLN A 135 -4.31 22.52 -13.59
C GLN A 135 -5.67 23.11 -13.23
N LYS A 136 -5.75 23.78 -12.10
CA LYS A 136 -6.93 24.52 -11.62
C LYS A 136 -6.87 25.99 -12.03
N GLU A 137 -8.00 26.69 -11.86
CA GLU A 137 -8.11 28.11 -12.18
C GLU A 137 -7.14 29.01 -11.39
N ASP A 138 -6.75 28.59 -10.18
CA ASP A 138 -5.79 29.30 -9.33
C ASP A 138 -4.32 29.02 -9.69
N GLY A 139 -4.07 28.20 -10.72
CA GLY A 139 -2.76 27.81 -11.19
C GLY A 139 -2.14 26.61 -10.46
N SER A 140 -2.74 26.14 -9.37
CA SER A 140 -2.32 24.90 -8.69
C SER A 140 -2.76 23.66 -9.48
N TYR A 141 -2.26 22.47 -9.09
CA TYR A 141 -2.60 21.20 -9.76
C TYR A 141 -3.35 20.28 -8.81
N ASP A 142 -4.17 19.37 -9.37
CA ASP A 142 -4.84 18.33 -8.62
C ASP A 142 -4.91 17.03 -9.45
N PHE A 143 -4.21 16.00 -8.98
CA PHE A 143 -4.08 14.72 -9.66
C PHE A 143 -4.89 13.59 -9.01
N HIS A 144 -5.70 13.86 -7.97
CA HIS A 144 -6.47 12.83 -7.29
C HIS A 144 -7.45 12.11 -8.21
N GLU A 145 -8.00 12.80 -9.23
CA GLU A 145 -8.91 12.17 -10.18
C GLU A 145 -8.26 11.07 -11.02
N ASN A 146 -6.93 11.10 -11.23
CA ASN A 146 -6.22 10.06 -11.97
C ASN A 146 -6.36 8.69 -11.30
N TYR A 147 -6.47 8.68 -9.98
CA TYR A 147 -6.51 7.48 -9.14
C TYR A 147 -7.90 7.12 -8.61
N GLU A 148 -8.96 7.84 -8.99
CA GLU A 148 -10.32 7.66 -8.44
C GLU A 148 -10.77 6.20 -8.42
N TYR A 149 -10.51 5.45 -9.49
CA TYR A 149 -10.99 4.06 -9.63
C TYR A 149 -9.99 3.01 -9.18
N VAL A 150 -8.72 3.36 -9.07
CA VAL A 150 -7.67 2.42 -8.62
C VAL A 150 -7.39 2.50 -7.12
N LYS A 151 -7.63 3.65 -6.49
CA LYS A 151 -7.48 3.86 -5.05
C LYS A 151 -8.18 2.78 -4.20
N PRO A 152 -9.46 2.40 -4.46
CA PRO A 152 -10.12 1.35 -3.69
C PRO A 152 -9.49 -0.05 -3.85
N TRP A 153 -8.67 -0.26 -4.89
CA TRP A 153 -7.89 -1.48 -5.08
C TRP A 153 -6.58 -1.41 -4.31
N LEU A 154 -5.79 -0.35 -4.50
CA LEU A 154 -4.51 -0.14 -3.84
C LEU A 154 -4.65 -0.15 -2.31
N GLN A 155 -5.73 0.42 -1.77
CA GLN A 155 -6.01 0.41 -0.32
C GLN A 155 -6.32 -0.99 0.27
N LYS A 156 -6.46 -2.03 -0.57
CA LYS A 156 -6.57 -3.43 -0.10
C LYS A 156 -5.20 -4.10 0.00
N ALA A 157 -4.15 -3.48 -0.53
CA ALA A 157 -2.79 -3.99 -0.40
C ALA A 157 -2.27 -3.76 1.03
N ASP A 158 -1.44 -4.67 1.50
CA ASP A 158 -0.60 -4.46 2.68
C ASP A 158 0.70 -3.75 2.31
N LEU A 159 1.06 -3.76 0.99
CA LEU A 159 2.19 -3.07 0.38
C LEU A 159 1.86 -2.76 -1.08
N ALA A 160 1.83 -1.47 -1.43
CA ALA A 160 1.61 -1.02 -2.80
C ALA A 160 2.88 -0.40 -3.40
N LEU A 161 3.26 -0.89 -4.60
CA LEU A 161 4.43 -0.48 -5.37
C LEU A 161 3.96 0.19 -6.65
N GLY A 162 4.61 1.29 -7.04
CA GLY A 162 4.39 1.96 -8.31
C GLY A 162 5.71 2.30 -8.98
N ASP A 163 5.64 2.65 -10.25
CA ASP A 163 6.75 3.19 -11.03
C ASP A 163 6.40 4.63 -11.43
N PHE A 164 7.25 5.59 -11.04
CA PHE A 164 7.09 6.99 -11.40
C PHE A 164 8.16 7.36 -12.42
N GLU A 165 7.78 7.37 -13.68
CA GLU A 165 8.69 7.59 -14.80
C GLU A 165 8.79 9.08 -15.17
N GLY A 166 9.77 9.76 -14.58
CA GLY A 166 10.02 11.19 -14.74
C GLY A 166 10.71 11.79 -13.51
N THR A 167 10.81 13.12 -13.47
CA THR A 167 11.39 13.86 -12.36
C THR A 167 10.38 14.81 -11.73
N ILE A 168 10.68 15.26 -10.52
CA ILE A 168 10.00 16.36 -9.81
C ILE A 168 11.09 17.30 -9.33
N ASN A 169 11.33 18.35 -10.10
CA ASN A 169 12.30 19.37 -9.77
C ASN A 169 11.63 20.76 -9.81
N PRO A 170 11.33 21.39 -8.64
CA PRO A 170 10.67 22.69 -8.60
C PRO A 170 11.50 23.83 -9.20
N ASP A 171 12.82 23.66 -9.30
CA ASP A 171 13.73 24.65 -9.86
C ASP A 171 13.87 24.51 -11.40
N TYR A 172 13.13 23.58 -11.98
CA TYR A 172 13.11 23.34 -13.42
C TYR A 172 11.72 23.62 -14.00
N TYR A 173 11.62 23.93 -15.30
CA TYR A 173 10.31 24.11 -15.92
C TYR A 173 9.56 22.78 -16.04
N LEU A 174 8.24 22.84 -15.94
CA LEU A 174 7.40 21.65 -16.16
C LEU A 174 7.46 21.24 -17.63
N SER A 175 7.58 19.94 -17.87
CA SER A 175 7.68 19.38 -19.22
C SER A 175 7.23 17.91 -19.25
N GLY A 176 6.69 17.51 -20.41
CA GLY A 176 6.49 16.12 -20.76
C GLY A 176 7.63 15.61 -21.64
N TYR A 177 7.29 14.69 -22.60
CA TYR A 177 8.29 14.13 -23.51
C TYR A 177 9.02 15.24 -24.28
N PRO A 178 10.36 15.16 -24.50
CA PRO A 178 11.25 14.03 -24.15
C PRO A 178 11.91 14.11 -22.77
N LEU A 179 11.74 15.17 -22.02
CA LEU A 179 12.35 15.38 -20.69
C LEU A 179 11.25 15.64 -19.67
N PHE A 180 10.90 14.61 -18.91
CA PHE A 180 9.79 14.68 -17.98
C PHE A 180 10.14 15.40 -16.66
N ASN A 181 9.41 16.46 -16.37
CA ASN A 181 9.44 17.13 -15.06
C ASN A 181 8.01 17.49 -14.64
N ALA A 182 7.44 16.74 -13.71
CA ALA A 182 6.07 16.86 -13.27
C ALA A 182 5.89 17.90 -12.14
N PRO A 183 4.68 18.48 -11.96
CA PRO A 183 4.34 19.26 -10.78
C PRO A 183 4.46 18.44 -9.50
N SER A 184 4.95 19.03 -8.42
CA SER A 184 5.11 18.33 -7.12
C SER A 184 3.78 17.84 -6.52
N GLU A 185 2.65 18.39 -6.94
CA GLU A 185 1.30 18.00 -6.52
C GLU A 185 0.90 16.60 -6.98
N VAL A 186 1.67 15.96 -7.87
CA VAL A 186 1.48 14.53 -8.19
C VAL A 186 1.71 13.65 -6.95
N VAL A 187 2.67 14.02 -6.09
CA VAL A 187 3.08 13.20 -4.93
C VAL A 187 1.99 13.04 -3.88
N PRO A 188 1.29 14.10 -3.42
CA PRO A 188 0.14 13.94 -2.53
C PRO A 188 -0.96 13.06 -3.10
N ALA A 189 -1.23 13.12 -4.41
CA ALA A 189 -2.25 12.29 -5.05
C ALA A 189 -1.84 10.81 -5.11
N ILE A 190 -0.57 10.53 -5.43
CA ILE A 190 0.03 9.19 -5.37
C ILE A 190 -0.05 8.63 -3.94
N LYS A 191 0.29 9.44 -2.93
CA LYS A 191 0.17 9.02 -1.51
C LYS A 191 -1.26 8.73 -1.11
N ASP A 192 -2.19 9.59 -1.48
CA ASP A 192 -3.63 9.40 -1.19
C ASP A 192 -4.20 8.17 -1.89
N ALA A 193 -3.67 7.79 -3.06
CA ALA A 193 -4.03 6.55 -3.75
C ALA A 193 -3.63 5.30 -2.96
N GLY A 194 -2.60 5.36 -2.12
CA GLY A 194 -2.21 4.29 -1.20
C GLY A 194 -0.85 3.65 -1.47
N TYR A 195 0.03 4.30 -2.24
CA TYR A 195 1.37 3.78 -2.49
C TYR A 195 2.30 3.89 -1.27
N ASP A 196 3.15 2.89 -1.10
CA ASP A 196 4.14 2.77 -0.03
C ASP A 196 5.59 2.85 -0.53
N VAL A 197 5.82 2.41 -1.78
CA VAL A 197 7.13 2.39 -2.44
C VAL A 197 6.96 2.88 -3.86
N MET A 198 7.93 3.66 -4.33
CA MET A 198 7.96 4.15 -5.71
C MET A 198 9.30 3.81 -6.36
N ASP A 199 9.23 3.12 -7.49
CA ASP A 199 10.37 2.89 -8.34
C ASP A 199 10.77 4.19 -9.03
N LEU A 200 12.04 4.55 -8.92
CA LEU A 200 12.70 5.67 -9.58
C LEU A 200 13.90 5.20 -10.42
N GLY A 201 14.09 3.89 -10.55
CA GLY A 201 15.15 3.27 -11.35
C GLY A 201 14.75 3.14 -12.82
N HIS A 202 14.52 4.27 -13.49
CA HIS A 202 14.07 4.32 -14.87
C HIS A 202 14.91 5.29 -15.72
N ASN A 203 14.77 5.20 -17.05
CA ASN A 203 15.55 5.96 -18.01
C ASN A 203 15.33 7.49 -17.96
N HIS A 204 14.20 7.97 -17.41
CA HIS A 204 13.85 9.39 -17.27
C HIS A 204 14.24 10.04 -15.94
N ILE A 205 14.92 9.33 -15.03
CA ILE A 205 15.25 9.89 -13.70
C ILE A 205 16.28 11.02 -13.75
N LEU A 206 17.01 11.17 -14.85
CA LEU A 206 17.97 12.26 -15.05
C LEU A 206 17.44 13.41 -15.93
N ASP A 207 16.16 13.43 -16.28
CA ASP A 207 15.60 14.42 -17.21
C ASP A 207 15.72 15.88 -16.73
N SER A 208 15.75 16.12 -15.44
CA SER A 208 16.09 17.42 -14.83
C SER A 208 17.43 17.42 -14.08
N GLY A 209 18.36 16.55 -14.53
CA GLY A 209 19.73 16.44 -14.01
C GLY A 209 19.82 15.76 -12.64
N LEU A 210 21.02 15.76 -12.06
CA LEU A 210 21.28 15.13 -10.77
C LEU A 210 20.45 15.73 -9.63
N GLU A 211 20.24 17.05 -9.62
CA GLU A 211 19.38 17.72 -8.65
C GLU A 211 17.95 17.22 -8.76
N GLY A 212 17.48 16.86 -9.96
CA GLY A 212 16.18 16.24 -10.19
C GLY A 212 16.05 14.87 -9.52
N VAL A 213 17.11 14.06 -9.53
CA VAL A 213 17.12 12.77 -8.79
C VAL A 213 16.90 13.00 -7.31
N TYR A 214 17.67 13.94 -6.71
CA TYR A 214 17.56 14.26 -5.29
C TYR A 214 16.19 14.84 -4.91
N SER A 215 15.69 15.80 -5.70
CA SER A 215 14.40 16.45 -5.43
C SER A 215 13.22 15.49 -5.59
N THR A 216 13.28 14.60 -6.59
CA THR A 216 12.24 13.57 -6.81
C THR A 216 12.19 12.56 -5.65
N ALA A 217 13.34 11.99 -5.29
CA ALA A 217 13.41 11.07 -4.16
C ALA A 217 12.90 11.72 -2.86
N LYS A 218 13.37 12.94 -2.58
CA LYS A 218 12.94 13.71 -1.42
C LYS A 218 11.43 13.98 -1.42
N ALA A 219 10.83 14.31 -2.56
CA ALA A 219 9.40 14.59 -2.65
C ALA A 219 8.55 13.37 -2.22
N PHE A 220 8.96 12.16 -2.59
CA PHE A 220 8.30 10.93 -2.15
C PHE A 220 8.56 10.62 -0.67
N GLU A 221 9.80 10.80 -0.19
CA GLU A 221 10.16 10.60 1.22
C GLU A 221 9.38 11.52 2.16
N ASP A 222 9.21 12.79 1.79
CA ASP A 222 8.50 13.80 2.60
C ASP A 222 7.04 13.42 2.88
N VAL A 223 6.41 12.60 2.03
CA VAL A 223 5.06 12.06 2.25
C VAL A 223 5.05 10.62 2.78
N GLY A 224 6.22 10.05 3.07
CA GLY A 224 6.37 8.70 3.61
C GLY A 224 6.16 7.60 2.56
N ILE A 225 6.47 7.87 1.29
CA ILE A 225 6.67 6.86 0.23
C ILE A 225 8.18 6.60 0.15
N THR A 226 8.58 5.34 0.10
CA THR A 226 10.01 4.99 0.02
C THR A 226 10.43 4.90 -1.45
N PRO A 227 11.37 5.74 -1.92
CA PRO A 227 11.96 5.58 -3.24
C PRO A 227 12.89 4.36 -3.30
N VAL A 228 12.96 3.70 -4.45
CA VAL A 228 13.91 2.64 -4.78
C VAL A 228 14.54 2.92 -6.16
N GLY A 229 15.71 2.36 -6.43
CA GLY A 229 16.38 2.54 -7.73
C GLY A 229 17.29 3.76 -7.81
N VAL A 230 17.33 4.62 -6.76
CA VAL A 230 18.26 5.74 -6.63
C VAL A 230 18.81 5.81 -5.20
N TYR A 231 20.00 6.38 -5.04
CA TYR A 231 20.73 6.46 -3.76
C TYR A 231 21.08 7.91 -3.46
N THR A 232 20.30 8.56 -2.60
CA THR A 232 20.39 10.02 -2.34
C THR A 232 20.97 10.37 -0.97
N HIS A 233 21.01 9.42 -0.03
CA HIS A 233 21.55 9.61 1.32
C HIS A 233 22.92 8.97 1.51
N GLU A 234 23.10 7.79 0.93
CA GLU A 234 24.33 7.01 0.99
C GLU A 234 24.66 6.52 -0.42
N LYS A 235 25.95 6.31 -0.70
CA LYS A 235 26.40 5.71 -1.96
C LYS A 235 25.78 4.33 -2.14
N ARG A 236 25.40 3.95 -3.36
CA ARG A 236 24.76 2.65 -3.66
C ARG A 236 25.45 1.46 -3.01
N GLY A 237 26.80 1.40 -3.05
CA GLY A 237 27.55 0.29 -2.45
C GLY A 237 27.53 0.26 -0.91
N GLN A 238 27.06 1.29 -0.23
CA GLN A 238 27.02 1.44 1.23
C GLN A 238 25.58 1.48 1.77
N ALA A 239 24.63 1.81 0.92
CA ALA A 239 23.22 1.96 1.29
C ALA A 239 22.64 0.62 1.81
N PRO A 240 21.82 0.66 2.85
CA PRO A 240 21.06 -0.51 3.27
C PRO A 240 20.03 -0.88 2.17
N LEU A 241 19.72 -2.18 2.09
CA LEU A 241 18.61 -2.63 1.26
C LEU A 241 17.28 -2.03 1.73
N VAL A 242 16.42 -1.67 0.81
CA VAL A 242 15.05 -1.31 1.15
C VAL A 242 14.28 -2.59 1.51
N ILE A 243 14.01 -2.77 2.80
CA ILE A 243 13.25 -3.91 3.33
C ILE A 243 12.02 -3.40 4.07
N LYS A 244 10.85 -3.72 3.54
CA LYS A 244 9.55 -3.47 4.21
C LYS A 244 9.17 -4.67 5.06
N LYS A 245 8.71 -4.41 6.29
CA LYS A 245 8.18 -5.45 7.16
C LYS A 245 6.66 -5.36 7.21
N VAL A 246 6.00 -6.32 6.59
CA VAL A 246 4.56 -6.35 6.41
C VAL A 246 4.00 -7.62 7.05
N ASN A 247 3.12 -7.50 8.05
CA ASN A 247 2.48 -8.63 8.74
C ASN A 247 3.47 -9.71 9.21
N GLY A 248 4.71 -9.33 9.58
CA GLY A 248 5.77 -10.25 10.01
C GLY A 248 6.60 -10.87 8.88
N ILE A 249 6.33 -10.51 7.63
CA ILE A 249 7.09 -10.88 6.43
C ILE A 249 8.04 -9.74 6.08
N LYS A 250 9.31 -10.03 5.85
CA LYS A 250 10.29 -9.08 5.33
C LYS A 250 10.32 -9.15 3.81
N ILE A 251 10.13 -8.03 3.15
CA ILE A 251 10.09 -7.91 1.69
C ILE A 251 11.18 -6.94 1.27
N ALA A 252 12.21 -7.43 0.58
CA ALA A 252 13.22 -6.60 -0.05
C ALA A 252 12.73 -6.14 -1.43
N ILE A 253 13.03 -4.87 -1.78
CA ILE A 253 12.62 -4.27 -3.05
C ILE A 253 13.86 -3.63 -3.68
N LEU A 254 14.13 -3.99 -4.93
CA LEU A 254 15.24 -3.52 -5.73
C LEU A 254 14.71 -3.04 -7.09
N ALA A 255 15.32 -1.99 -7.64
CA ALA A 255 14.92 -1.45 -8.94
C ALA A 255 16.17 -1.08 -9.77
N TYR A 256 16.09 -1.23 -11.09
CA TYR A 256 17.21 -1.07 -11.99
C TYR A 256 16.77 -0.56 -13.35
N ALA A 257 17.57 0.32 -13.99
CA ALA A 257 17.34 0.85 -15.32
C ALA A 257 18.40 0.39 -16.34
N TYR A 258 17.98 0.17 -17.57
CA TYR A 258 18.88 -0.19 -18.68
C TYR A 258 19.84 0.95 -19.08
N GLY A 259 19.50 2.19 -18.72
CA GLY A 259 20.24 3.40 -19.06
C GLY A 259 19.40 4.63 -18.68
N PHE A 260 19.91 5.81 -19.02
CA PHE A 260 19.34 7.08 -18.60
C PHE A 260 19.25 8.08 -19.79
N ASN A 261 18.85 7.59 -20.96
CA ASN A 261 18.66 8.35 -22.20
C ASN A 261 19.88 9.17 -22.64
N GLY A 262 21.10 8.72 -22.27
CA GLY A 262 22.34 9.44 -22.57
C GLY A 262 22.64 10.59 -21.60
N MET A 263 21.69 10.92 -20.68
CA MET A 263 21.86 11.99 -19.68
C MET A 263 22.92 11.62 -18.64
N GLU A 264 23.20 10.33 -18.43
CA GLU A 264 24.28 9.85 -17.56
C GLU A 264 25.65 10.40 -17.97
N THR A 265 25.84 10.77 -19.24
CA THR A 265 27.08 11.41 -19.73
C THR A 265 27.34 12.78 -19.11
N THR A 266 26.35 13.40 -18.48
CA THR A 266 26.48 14.67 -17.76
C THR A 266 27.07 14.48 -16.36
N LEU A 267 27.13 13.23 -15.88
CA LEU A 267 27.63 12.86 -14.56
C LEU A 267 29.06 12.32 -14.67
N THR A 268 29.82 12.44 -13.60
CA THR A 268 31.08 11.71 -13.43
C THR A 268 30.80 10.20 -13.26
N PRO A 269 31.75 9.34 -13.62
CA PRO A 269 31.59 7.89 -13.38
C PRO A 269 31.33 7.54 -11.89
N GLU A 270 31.86 8.34 -10.96
CA GLU A 270 31.63 8.16 -9.52
C GLU A 270 30.17 8.49 -9.17
N GLU A 271 29.63 9.61 -9.65
CA GLU A 271 28.22 9.98 -9.42
C GLU A 271 27.25 8.94 -10.01
N GLN A 272 27.53 8.46 -11.23
CA GLN A 272 26.73 7.39 -11.84
C GLN A 272 26.72 6.14 -10.93
N ALA A 273 27.89 5.67 -10.53
CA ALA A 273 28.05 4.46 -9.71
C ALA A 273 27.45 4.59 -8.30
N ASP A 274 27.47 5.80 -7.73
CA ASP A 274 27.04 6.05 -6.34
C ASP A 274 25.56 6.36 -6.23
N VAL A 275 24.91 6.93 -7.25
CA VAL A 275 23.54 7.45 -7.19
C VAL A 275 22.55 6.61 -7.99
N LEU A 276 22.97 6.02 -9.11
CA LEU A 276 22.06 5.36 -10.04
C LEU A 276 22.09 3.82 -9.94
N SER A 277 20.98 3.21 -10.29
CA SER A 277 20.80 1.76 -10.32
C SER A 277 20.70 1.26 -11.75
N ASP A 278 21.85 1.03 -12.36
CA ASP A 278 21.97 0.45 -13.72
C ASP A 278 21.90 -1.09 -13.71
N LEU A 279 21.73 -1.69 -14.91
CA LEU A 279 21.70 -3.15 -15.11
C LEU A 279 23.12 -3.79 -15.10
N ASP A 280 24.00 -3.38 -14.19
CA ASP A 280 25.29 -4.06 -14.00
C ASP A 280 25.06 -5.43 -13.35
N GLU A 281 25.24 -6.52 -14.12
CA GLU A 281 24.91 -7.88 -13.69
C GLU A 281 25.66 -8.33 -12.42
N GLU A 282 26.90 -7.91 -12.23
CA GLU A 282 27.68 -8.31 -11.05
C GLU A 282 27.14 -7.64 -9.78
N ARG A 283 26.82 -6.34 -9.87
CA ARG A 283 26.22 -5.59 -8.75
C ARG A 283 24.83 -6.07 -8.46
N MET A 284 23.96 -6.20 -9.46
CA MET A 284 22.61 -6.75 -9.33
C MET A 284 22.61 -8.11 -8.65
N LYS A 285 23.49 -9.01 -9.10
CA LYS A 285 23.63 -10.33 -8.49
C LYS A 285 23.99 -10.26 -7.02
N ALA A 286 24.97 -9.43 -6.66
CA ALA A 286 25.39 -9.25 -5.29
C ALA A 286 24.25 -8.66 -4.40
N GLU A 287 23.54 -7.66 -4.91
CA GLU A 287 22.42 -7.02 -4.22
C GLU A 287 21.23 -7.97 -4.05
N ILE A 288 20.84 -8.73 -5.09
CA ILE A 288 19.76 -9.72 -5.04
C ILE A 288 20.12 -10.87 -4.08
N GLN A 289 21.36 -11.38 -4.12
CA GLN A 289 21.78 -12.41 -3.19
C GLN A 289 21.84 -11.92 -1.73
N LYS A 290 22.17 -10.66 -1.51
CA LYS A 290 22.09 -10.04 -0.18
C LYS A 290 20.64 -9.92 0.27
N ALA A 291 19.72 -9.52 -0.62
CA ALA A 291 18.30 -9.42 -0.35
C ALA A 291 17.69 -10.79 0.05
N GLU A 292 18.01 -11.85 -0.68
CA GLU A 292 17.60 -13.23 -0.37
C GLU A 292 18.07 -13.69 1.03
N GLN A 293 19.22 -13.22 1.49
CA GLN A 293 19.72 -13.54 2.84
C GLN A 293 19.06 -12.74 3.95
N GLU A 294 18.64 -11.50 3.69
CA GLU A 294 18.13 -10.56 4.70
C GLU A 294 16.60 -10.49 4.77
N ALA A 295 15.92 -10.91 3.70
CA ALA A 295 14.45 -10.85 3.58
C ALA A 295 13.82 -12.25 3.44
N ASP A 296 12.50 -12.28 3.46
CA ASP A 296 11.69 -13.49 3.26
C ASP A 296 11.20 -13.59 1.81
N ILE A 297 11.13 -12.46 1.11
CA ILE A 297 10.74 -12.28 -0.29
C ILE A 297 11.60 -11.17 -0.89
N THR A 298 12.05 -11.37 -2.12
CA THR A 298 12.80 -10.38 -2.90
C THR A 298 12.02 -10.03 -4.15
N ILE A 299 11.69 -8.73 -4.30
CA ILE A 299 11.06 -8.13 -5.48
C ILE A 299 12.12 -7.35 -6.25
N VAL A 300 12.18 -7.56 -7.56
CA VAL A 300 13.02 -6.79 -8.46
C VAL A 300 12.15 -6.10 -9.51
N MET A 301 12.38 -4.80 -9.71
CA MET A 301 11.65 -3.96 -10.67
C MET A 301 12.65 -3.46 -11.73
N PRO A 302 12.90 -4.22 -12.80
CA PRO A 302 13.80 -3.82 -13.86
C PRO A 302 13.05 -3.03 -14.94
N GLN A 303 13.65 -1.94 -15.39
CA GLN A 303 13.26 -1.17 -16.56
C GLN A 303 14.14 -1.60 -17.73
N MET A 304 13.60 -2.42 -18.65
CA MET A 304 14.31 -2.98 -19.79
C MET A 304 13.34 -3.47 -20.87
N GLY A 305 13.79 -3.48 -22.10
CA GLY A 305 13.06 -4.00 -23.26
C GLY A 305 13.16 -3.06 -24.45
N ILE A 306 12.28 -3.24 -25.41
CA ILE A 306 12.16 -2.36 -26.59
C ILE A 306 10.78 -1.73 -26.55
N GLU A 307 10.72 -0.41 -26.57
CA GLU A 307 9.47 0.34 -26.55
C GLU A 307 8.49 -0.17 -27.61
N TYR A 308 7.24 -0.35 -27.17
CA TYR A 308 6.10 -0.74 -28.01
C TYR A 308 6.13 -2.16 -28.57
N GLN A 309 7.09 -2.99 -28.19
CA GLN A 309 7.10 -4.42 -28.50
C GLN A 309 6.26 -5.20 -27.48
N LEU A 310 5.38 -6.09 -27.98
CA LEU A 310 4.49 -6.88 -27.13
C LEU A 310 5.15 -8.15 -26.55
N GLU A 311 6.29 -8.54 -27.11
CA GLU A 311 7.03 -9.72 -26.69
C GLU A 311 8.40 -9.32 -26.15
N PRO A 312 8.83 -9.90 -25.02
CA PRO A 312 10.15 -9.60 -24.46
C PRO A 312 11.28 -10.06 -25.37
N THR A 313 12.38 -9.31 -25.38
CA THR A 313 13.61 -9.70 -26.08
C THR A 313 14.27 -10.91 -25.42
N GLU A 314 15.14 -11.60 -26.12
CA GLU A 314 15.89 -12.73 -25.55
C GLU A 314 16.82 -12.28 -24.42
N GLU A 315 17.42 -11.09 -24.55
CA GLU A 315 18.25 -10.48 -23.49
C GLU A 315 17.44 -10.19 -22.24
N GLN A 316 16.21 -9.70 -22.38
CA GLN A 316 15.29 -9.43 -21.29
C GLN A 316 14.91 -10.75 -20.58
N LYS A 317 14.54 -11.78 -21.34
CA LYS A 317 14.24 -13.12 -20.79
C LYS A 317 15.44 -13.69 -20.03
N GLU A 318 16.62 -13.67 -20.65
CA GLU A 318 17.84 -14.20 -20.04
C GLU A 318 18.15 -13.49 -18.71
N LEU A 319 18.09 -12.14 -18.68
CA LEU A 319 18.40 -11.37 -17.49
C LEU A 319 17.38 -11.61 -16.37
N TYR A 320 16.07 -11.66 -16.69
CA TYR A 320 15.05 -11.87 -15.67
C TYR A 320 15.11 -13.29 -15.08
N HIS A 321 15.43 -14.28 -15.90
CA HIS A 321 15.73 -15.64 -15.40
C HIS A 321 16.99 -15.67 -14.51
N LYS A 322 18.05 -14.89 -14.85
CA LYS A 322 19.21 -14.74 -13.96
C LYS A 322 18.81 -14.12 -12.62
N MET A 323 17.95 -13.07 -12.60
CA MET A 323 17.44 -12.48 -11.36
C MET A 323 16.75 -13.53 -10.48
N ILE A 324 15.87 -14.35 -11.06
CA ILE A 324 15.25 -15.49 -10.34
C ILE A 324 16.34 -16.45 -9.82
N SER A 325 17.32 -16.77 -10.64
CA SER A 325 18.41 -17.69 -10.24
C SER A 325 19.25 -17.13 -9.09
N TRP A 326 19.43 -15.81 -9.00
CA TRP A 326 20.18 -15.13 -7.93
C TRP A 326 19.40 -15.01 -6.62
N GLY A 327 18.07 -15.11 -6.64
CA GLY A 327 17.24 -15.10 -5.44
C GLY A 327 15.96 -14.25 -5.51
N ALA A 328 15.66 -13.63 -6.64
CA ALA A 328 14.40 -12.92 -6.79
C ALA A 328 13.21 -13.90 -6.74
N ASP A 329 12.13 -13.49 -6.07
CA ASP A 329 10.86 -14.20 -6.03
C ASP A 329 9.86 -13.64 -7.05
N LEU A 330 9.88 -12.32 -7.20
CA LEU A 330 9.01 -11.56 -8.08
C LEU A 330 9.86 -10.63 -8.95
N VAL A 331 9.64 -10.65 -10.26
CA VAL A 331 10.22 -9.69 -11.21
C VAL A 331 9.07 -8.95 -11.88
N PHE A 332 9.00 -7.64 -11.64
CA PHE A 332 7.98 -6.75 -12.18
C PHE A 332 8.64 -5.77 -13.15
N GLY A 333 8.66 -6.12 -14.45
CA GLY A 333 9.31 -5.33 -15.48
C GLY A 333 8.50 -4.12 -15.93
N GLY A 334 9.20 -3.09 -16.43
CA GLY A 334 8.69 -1.86 -17.01
C GLY A 334 9.53 -1.43 -18.23
N HIS A 335 9.27 -0.26 -18.81
CA HIS A 335 9.91 0.39 -19.94
C HIS A 335 9.25 0.18 -21.32
N PRO A 336 8.80 -1.02 -21.76
CA PRO A 336 8.21 -1.15 -23.11
C PRO A 336 6.94 -0.32 -23.34
N HIS A 337 6.34 0.27 -22.33
CA HIS A 337 5.09 1.05 -22.37
C HIS A 337 3.89 0.27 -22.92
N VAL A 338 4.04 -1.02 -23.09
CA VAL A 338 3.01 -2.00 -23.41
C VAL A 338 3.18 -3.20 -22.49
N VAL A 339 2.11 -3.91 -22.23
CA VAL A 339 2.20 -5.11 -21.40
C VAL A 339 2.85 -6.23 -22.20
N GLU A 340 3.85 -6.87 -21.61
CA GLU A 340 4.44 -8.12 -22.10
C GLU A 340 3.95 -9.31 -21.25
N PRO A 341 4.05 -10.55 -21.73
CA PRO A 341 3.56 -11.74 -21.03
C PRO A 341 4.12 -11.93 -19.63
N ALA A 342 3.42 -12.73 -18.83
CA ALA A 342 3.89 -13.21 -17.54
C ALA A 342 4.35 -14.65 -17.63
N GLU A 343 5.29 -15.03 -16.76
CA GLU A 343 5.83 -16.39 -16.68
C GLU A 343 5.89 -16.86 -15.22
N VAL A 344 5.50 -18.13 -14.98
CA VAL A 344 5.67 -18.80 -13.70
C VAL A 344 6.90 -19.71 -13.80
N VAL A 345 7.95 -19.36 -13.06
CA VAL A 345 9.21 -20.12 -13.04
C VAL A 345 9.29 -20.99 -11.80
N ASN A 346 9.46 -22.29 -11.98
CA ASN A 346 9.70 -23.18 -10.85
C ASN A 346 11.19 -23.23 -10.49
N LYS A 347 11.54 -22.74 -9.30
CA LYS A 347 12.90 -22.82 -8.74
C LYS A 347 12.85 -23.57 -7.42
N ASP A 348 13.57 -24.69 -7.37
CA ASP A 348 13.70 -25.53 -6.17
C ASP A 348 12.35 -25.98 -5.56
N GLY A 349 11.37 -26.26 -6.43
CA GLY A 349 10.01 -26.65 -6.03
C GLY A 349 9.12 -25.49 -5.55
N GLN A 350 9.54 -24.25 -5.73
CA GLN A 350 8.78 -23.04 -5.46
C GLN A 350 8.48 -22.28 -6.75
N ASN A 351 7.23 -21.83 -6.90
CA ASN A 351 6.86 -20.99 -8.02
C ASN A 351 7.29 -19.55 -7.75
N LYS A 352 8.00 -18.95 -8.69
CA LYS A 352 8.40 -17.56 -8.79
C LYS A 352 7.64 -16.92 -9.93
N LEU A 353 7.57 -15.61 -9.98
CA LEU A 353 6.80 -14.88 -10.98
C LEU A 353 7.67 -13.87 -11.71
N ILE A 354 7.58 -13.88 -13.00
CA ILE A 354 8.06 -12.81 -13.89
C ILE A 354 6.84 -12.23 -14.60
N ILE A 355 6.70 -10.91 -14.64
CA ILE A 355 5.98 -10.21 -15.70
C ILE A 355 7.01 -9.34 -16.42
N TYR A 356 7.14 -9.54 -17.72
CA TYR A 356 8.21 -8.92 -18.48
C TYR A 356 8.03 -7.41 -18.63
N SER A 357 6.78 -6.93 -18.78
CA SER A 357 6.42 -5.51 -18.65
C SER A 357 5.00 -5.38 -18.12
N MET A 358 4.80 -4.49 -17.17
CA MET A 358 3.48 -4.15 -16.64
C MET A 358 2.75 -3.10 -17.49
N GLY A 359 3.42 -2.47 -18.47
CA GLY A 359 2.89 -1.43 -19.33
C GLY A 359 2.52 -0.14 -18.61
N ASN A 360 1.89 0.79 -19.32
CA ASN A 360 1.51 2.08 -18.75
C ASN A 360 0.33 1.97 -17.76
N PHE A 361 0.51 2.58 -16.60
CA PHE A 361 -0.57 2.72 -15.62
C PHE A 361 -1.24 4.11 -15.68
N LEU A 362 -0.46 5.14 -16.02
CA LEU A 362 -0.96 6.48 -16.32
C LEU A 362 -0.09 7.09 -17.42
N SER A 363 -0.68 7.48 -18.54
CA SER A 363 0.07 8.03 -19.68
C SER A 363 -0.86 8.75 -20.65
N ASN A 364 -0.30 9.63 -21.50
CA ASN A 364 -0.98 10.13 -22.70
C ASN A 364 -0.58 9.37 -23.98
N GLN A 365 0.25 8.34 -23.88
CA GLN A 365 0.52 7.42 -24.99
C GLN A 365 -0.73 6.57 -25.24
N ARG A 366 -1.26 6.60 -26.45
CA ARG A 366 -2.50 5.94 -26.81
C ARG A 366 -2.75 5.94 -28.32
N LEU A 367 -3.76 5.21 -28.75
CA LEU A 367 -4.09 5.10 -30.17
C LEU A 367 -4.16 6.46 -30.90
N GLU A 368 -4.71 7.48 -30.25
CA GLU A 368 -4.90 8.79 -30.85
C GLU A 368 -3.65 9.70 -30.82
N THR A 369 -2.62 9.35 -30.06
CA THR A 369 -1.42 10.19 -29.88
C THR A 369 -0.12 9.57 -30.40
N MET A 370 -0.12 8.25 -30.63
CA MET A 370 1.10 7.52 -31.03
C MET A 370 1.31 7.40 -32.55
N GLY A 371 0.42 8.03 -33.35
CA GLY A 371 0.59 8.10 -34.82
C GLY A 371 0.74 6.73 -35.49
N ASP A 372 1.92 6.49 -36.08
CA ASP A 372 2.20 5.30 -36.90
C ASP A 372 2.69 4.08 -36.08
N VAL A 373 2.68 4.13 -34.74
CA VAL A 373 3.06 2.98 -33.91
C VAL A 373 1.99 1.89 -34.03
N GLU A 374 2.36 0.73 -34.59
CA GLU A 374 1.43 -0.38 -34.86
C GLU A 374 0.72 -0.87 -33.59
N THR A 375 1.42 -0.83 -32.45
CA THR A 375 0.93 -1.25 -31.15
C THR A 375 0.34 -0.12 -30.31
N ALA A 376 0.10 1.07 -30.89
CA ALA A 376 -0.39 2.26 -30.18
C ALA A 376 -1.59 2.00 -29.25
N GLN A 377 -2.53 1.15 -29.67
CA GLN A 377 -3.68 0.75 -28.83
C GLN A 377 -3.30 0.01 -27.55
N TRP A 378 -2.07 -0.51 -27.44
CA TRP A 378 -1.57 -1.21 -26.27
C TRP A 378 -0.94 -0.26 -25.25
N THR A 379 -0.47 0.92 -25.68
CA THR A 379 0.17 1.89 -24.78
C THR A 379 -0.81 2.56 -23.79
N GLU A 380 -2.12 2.44 -24.01
CA GLU A 380 -3.14 2.87 -23.05
C GLU A 380 -3.53 1.76 -22.04
N ARG A 381 -2.84 0.61 -22.07
CA ARG A 381 -3.11 -0.57 -21.27
C ARG A 381 -1.95 -0.90 -20.36
N GLY A 382 -2.28 -1.39 -19.20
CA GLY A 382 -1.33 -1.88 -18.23
C GLY A 382 -1.94 -3.02 -17.40
N VAL A 383 -1.23 -3.42 -16.37
CA VAL A 383 -1.73 -4.35 -15.36
C VAL A 383 -1.47 -3.83 -13.95
N LEU A 384 -2.41 -4.14 -13.06
CA LEU A 384 -2.17 -4.12 -11.63
C LEU A 384 -1.93 -5.57 -11.19
N MET A 385 -0.69 -5.87 -10.81
CA MET A 385 -0.34 -7.16 -10.22
C MET A 385 -0.86 -7.24 -8.80
N ASP A 386 -1.47 -8.35 -8.43
CA ASP A 386 -2.02 -8.64 -7.10
C ASP A 386 -1.46 -9.98 -6.62
N VAL A 387 -0.51 -9.93 -5.71
CA VAL A 387 0.24 -11.09 -5.23
C VAL A 387 0.05 -11.26 -3.73
N THR A 388 -0.38 -12.44 -3.31
CA THR A 388 -0.44 -12.79 -1.88
C THR A 388 0.73 -13.69 -1.52
N ILE A 389 1.51 -13.23 -0.56
CA ILE A 389 2.60 -13.97 0.07
C ILE A 389 2.07 -14.67 1.32
N GLU A 390 2.50 -15.90 1.56
CA GLU A 390 2.22 -16.65 2.79
C GLU A 390 3.53 -17.13 3.43
N LYS A 391 3.68 -16.85 4.73
CA LYS A 391 4.80 -17.32 5.55
C LYS A 391 4.28 -18.18 6.69
N VAL A 392 4.81 -19.41 6.80
CA VAL A 392 4.53 -20.34 7.91
C VAL A 392 5.86 -20.78 8.51
N GLY A 393 6.13 -20.37 9.72
CA GLY A 393 7.43 -20.57 10.35
C GLY A 393 8.53 -19.84 9.59
N ARG A 394 9.48 -20.62 9.03
CA ARG A 394 10.59 -20.10 8.21
C ARG A 394 10.36 -20.23 6.70
N LYS A 395 9.22 -20.81 6.29
CA LYS A 395 8.93 -21.04 4.87
C LYS A 395 8.02 -19.92 4.36
N THR A 396 8.47 -19.25 3.33
CA THR A 396 7.72 -18.21 2.63
C THR A 396 7.48 -18.66 1.19
N LYS A 397 6.31 -18.38 0.65
CA LYS A 397 5.95 -18.69 -0.75
C LYS A 397 4.96 -17.65 -1.29
N ILE A 398 4.92 -17.54 -2.58
CA ILE A 398 3.83 -16.87 -3.28
C ILE A 398 2.61 -17.83 -3.22
N LYS A 399 1.52 -17.36 -2.62
CA LYS A 399 0.28 -18.14 -2.48
C LYS A 399 -0.62 -17.99 -3.68
N THR A 400 -0.82 -16.77 -4.13
CA THR A 400 -1.60 -16.42 -5.32
C THR A 400 -0.95 -15.27 -6.06
N ALA A 401 -1.11 -15.25 -7.38
CA ALA A 401 -0.77 -14.12 -8.23
C ALA A 401 -1.86 -13.93 -9.28
N THR A 402 -2.27 -12.70 -9.49
CA THR A 402 -3.28 -12.30 -10.48
C THR A 402 -2.83 -11.02 -11.16
N ALA A 403 -2.98 -10.95 -12.47
CA ALA A 403 -2.83 -9.72 -13.23
C ALA A 403 -4.22 -9.15 -13.53
N HIS A 404 -4.51 -7.96 -13.01
CA HIS A 404 -5.74 -7.22 -13.28
C HIS A 404 -5.49 -6.25 -14.43
N PRO A 405 -6.08 -6.43 -15.61
CA PRO A 405 -5.92 -5.52 -16.72
C PRO A 405 -6.38 -4.11 -16.38
N THR A 406 -5.57 -3.12 -16.74
CA THR A 406 -5.90 -1.71 -16.58
C THR A 406 -6.00 -1.00 -17.93
N TRP A 407 -6.64 0.14 -17.94
CA TRP A 407 -6.78 1.00 -19.11
C TRP A 407 -6.81 2.47 -18.71
N VAL A 408 -6.02 3.29 -19.39
CA VAL A 408 -6.00 4.74 -19.17
C VAL A 408 -7.12 5.38 -19.96
N SER A 409 -8.19 5.77 -19.29
CA SER A 409 -9.28 6.54 -19.87
C SER A 409 -8.85 8.00 -20.11
N ARG A 410 -9.26 8.55 -21.24
CA ARG A 410 -9.12 9.96 -21.57
C ARG A 410 -10.46 10.54 -22.03
N THR A 411 -11.14 11.24 -21.14
CA THR A 411 -12.45 11.85 -21.40
C THR A 411 -12.31 13.36 -21.58
N PRO A 412 -12.83 13.96 -22.68
CA PRO A 412 -12.76 15.42 -22.88
C PRO A 412 -13.41 16.20 -21.71
N LYS A 413 -12.74 17.24 -21.23
CA LYS A 413 -13.31 18.18 -20.23
C LYS A 413 -14.18 19.26 -20.88
N GLY A 414 -14.09 19.44 -22.20
CA GLY A 414 -14.74 20.54 -22.91
C GLY A 414 -14.15 21.91 -22.60
N THR A 415 -12.91 21.94 -22.09
CA THR A 415 -12.13 23.14 -21.80
C THR A 415 -10.79 23.06 -22.50
N TYR A 416 -10.12 24.20 -22.60
CA TYR A 416 -8.84 24.33 -23.32
C TYR A 416 -7.75 24.86 -22.39
N SER A 417 -6.49 24.49 -22.65
CA SER A 417 -5.35 25.13 -22.02
C SER A 417 -5.18 26.57 -22.51
N PRO A 418 -4.39 27.42 -21.85
CA PRO A 418 -4.08 28.77 -22.34
C PRO A 418 -3.49 28.78 -23.77
N GLU A 419 -2.77 27.72 -24.15
CA GLU A 419 -2.16 27.55 -25.48
C GLU A 419 -3.16 26.99 -26.52
N GLY A 420 -4.38 26.66 -26.10
CA GLY A 420 -5.46 26.19 -26.98
C GLY A 420 -5.54 24.67 -27.18
N TYR A 421 -4.86 23.86 -26.36
CA TYR A 421 -4.99 22.41 -26.37
C TYR A 421 -6.26 21.96 -25.64
N ASP A 422 -6.96 20.97 -26.20
CA ASP A 422 -8.06 20.29 -25.52
C ASP A 422 -7.57 19.67 -24.21
N LEU A 423 -8.33 19.86 -23.13
CA LEU A 423 -8.04 19.27 -21.82
C LEU A 423 -8.92 18.05 -21.57
N TYR A 424 -8.37 17.09 -20.84
CA TYR A 424 -8.99 15.79 -20.66
C TYR A 424 -8.98 15.37 -19.17
N LYS A 425 -9.94 14.54 -18.81
CA LYS A 425 -9.92 13.76 -17.59
C LYS A 425 -9.17 12.47 -17.86
N TYR A 426 -7.98 12.31 -17.25
CA TYR A 426 -7.20 11.09 -17.30
C TYR A 426 -7.50 10.26 -16.07
N GLN A 427 -7.91 8.99 -16.25
CA GLN A 427 -8.22 8.10 -15.15
C GLN A 427 -7.80 6.68 -15.50
N THR A 428 -7.11 6.02 -14.58
CA THR A 428 -6.80 4.60 -14.74
C THR A 428 -7.98 3.76 -14.25
N TYR A 429 -8.46 2.85 -15.11
CA TYR A 429 -9.53 1.91 -14.83
C TYR A 429 -8.95 0.52 -14.54
N ILE A 430 -9.43 -0.16 -13.51
CA ILE A 430 -9.28 -1.61 -13.39
C ILE A 430 -10.43 -2.21 -14.22
N LEU A 431 -10.11 -2.92 -15.29
CA LEU A 431 -11.10 -3.28 -16.31
C LEU A 431 -12.23 -4.17 -15.80
N GLU A 432 -11.97 -5.02 -14.78
CA GLU A 432 -13.01 -5.81 -14.12
C GLU A 432 -14.17 -4.98 -13.55
N ASP A 433 -13.89 -3.74 -13.19
CA ASP A 433 -14.93 -2.81 -12.68
C ASP A 433 -15.75 -2.17 -13.79
N PHE A 434 -15.33 -2.28 -15.07
CA PHE A 434 -15.93 -1.58 -16.22
C PHE A 434 -16.44 -2.49 -17.34
N ILE A 435 -16.08 -3.78 -17.38
CA ILE A 435 -16.64 -4.76 -18.30
C ILE A 435 -18.08 -5.12 -17.96
N GLN A 436 -18.71 -5.98 -18.76
CA GLN A 436 -20.05 -6.45 -18.48
C GLN A 436 -20.18 -7.05 -17.06
N GLY A 437 -21.10 -6.51 -16.26
CA GLY A 437 -21.28 -6.86 -14.85
C GLY A 437 -20.40 -6.10 -13.87
N GLY A 438 -19.46 -5.28 -14.35
CA GLY A 438 -18.63 -4.41 -13.53
C GLY A 438 -19.41 -3.25 -12.92
N LYS A 439 -19.00 -2.83 -11.72
CA LYS A 439 -19.72 -1.82 -10.90
C LYS A 439 -19.82 -0.42 -11.52
N TYR A 440 -18.95 -0.11 -12.49
CA TYR A 440 -18.91 1.19 -13.16
C TYR A 440 -19.27 1.15 -14.64
N ARG A 441 -19.72 0.00 -15.14
CA ARG A 441 -20.11 -0.19 -16.55
C ARG A 441 -21.06 0.89 -17.07
N ASP A 442 -22.07 1.25 -16.28
CA ASP A 442 -23.11 2.21 -16.66
C ASP A 442 -22.62 3.67 -16.77
N LYS A 443 -21.38 3.95 -16.32
CA LYS A 443 -20.75 5.27 -16.50
C LYS A 443 -20.18 5.48 -17.90
N LEU A 444 -20.04 4.42 -18.70
CA LEU A 444 -19.41 4.45 -20.01
C LEU A 444 -20.47 4.61 -21.12
N ASP A 445 -20.11 5.35 -22.17
CA ASP A 445 -20.83 5.31 -23.45
C ASP A 445 -20.58 3.97 -24.19
N GLU A 446 -21.34 3.73 -25.26
CA GLU A 446 -21.29 2.44 -25.96
C GLU A 446 -19.95 2.21 -26.67
N GLU A 447 -19.31 3.24 -27.21
CA GLU A 447 -17.99 3.15 -27.86
C GLU A 447 -16.92 2.77 -26.83
N THR A 448 -16.90 3.44 -25.68
CA THR A 448 -15.97 3.16 -24.58
C THR A 448 -16.22 1.76 -24.02
N LYS A 449 -17.46 1.29 -23.91
CA LYS A 449 -17.78 -0.08 -23.47
C LYS A 449 -17.16 -1.12 -24.41
N GLU A 450 -17.27 -0.97 -25.71
CA GLU A 450 -16.68 -1.89 -26.69
C GLU A 450 -15.15 -1.89 -26.62
N ARG A 451 -14.55 -0.69 -26.46
CA ARG A 451 -13.09 -0.53 -26.32
C ARG A 451 -12.58 -1.21 -25.05
N VAL A 452 -13.25 -1.03 -23.93
CA VAL A 452 -12.95 -1.66 -22.63
C VAL A 452 -13.06 -3.18 -22.70
N ASP A 453 -14.15 -3.72 -23.25
CA ASP A 453 -14.35 -5.17 -23.40
C ASP A 453 -13.27 -5.80 -24.29
N THR A 454 -12.90 -5.09 -25.38
CA THR A 454 -11.83 -5.53 -26.27
C THR A 454 -10.47 -5.50 -25.59
N ALA A 455 -10.17 -4.42 -24.83
CA ALA A 455 -8.93 -4.30 -24.08
C ALA A 455 -8.83 -5.43 -23.03
N TYR A 456 -9.88 -5.67 -22.25
CA TYR A 456 -9.91 -6.72 -21.23
C TYR A 456 -9.62 -8.10 -21.83
N ARG A 457 -10.34 -8.48 -22.89
CA ARG A 457 -10.16 -9.78 -23.54
C ARG A 457 -8.75 -9.96 -24.08
N LYS A 458 -8.25 -8.98 -24.85
CA LYS A 458 -6.91 -9.03 -25.42
C LYS A 458 -5.81 -9.08 -24.35
N MET A 459 -5.98 -8.31 -23.26
CA MET A 459 -5.05 -8.31 -22.16
C MET A 459 -5.00 -9.65 -21.43
N LYS A 460 -6.15 -10.27 -21.15
CA LYS A 460 -6.22 -11.60 -20.51
C LYS A 460 -5.58 -12.69 -21.38
N GLU A 461 -5.76 -12.63 -22.70
CA GLU A 461 -5.16 -13.54 -23.66
C GLU A 461 -3.64 -13.35 -23.73
N HIS A 462 -3.16 -12.08 -23.69
CA HIS A 462 -1.76 -11.74 -23.88
C HIS A 462 -0.89 -11.94 -22.62
N VAL A 463 -1.36 -11.50 -21.46
CA VAL A 463 -0.62 -11.65 -20.17
C VAL A 463 -0.45 -13.12 -19.82
N HIS A 464 -1.44 -13.94 -20.09
CA HIS A 464 -1.41 -15.41 -19.95
C HIS A 464 -0.89 -15.90 -18.60
N LEU A 465 -1.31 -15.28 -17.49
CA LEU A 465 -0.90 -15.65 -16.13
C LEU A 465 -1.83 -16.74 -15.57
N ASP A 466 -1.40 -18.00 -15.61
CA ASP A 466 -2.05 -19.15 -14.98
C ASP A 466 -1.31 -19.53 -13.69
N TRP A 467 -1.60 -18.83 -12.59
CA TRP A 467 -0.97 -19.14 -11.31
C TRP A 467 -1.49 -20.50 -10.77
N PRO A 468 -0.62 -21.47 -10.46
CA PRO A 468 -1.04 -22.77 -9.96
C PRO A 468 -1.83 -22.67 -8.66
N GLN A 469 -3.06 -23.17 -8.65
CA GLN A 469 -3.89 -23.22 -7.43
C GLN A 469 -3.29 -24.21 -6.44
N SER A 470 -2.96 -23.76 -5.22
CA SER A 470 -2.51 -24.67 -4.15
C SER A 470 -3.66 -25.59 -3.77
N GLY A 471 -3.59 -26.88 -4.15
CA GLY A 471 -4.51 -27.91 -3.67
C GLY A 471 -5.17 -28.81 -4.72
N LYS A 472 -4.57 -29.01 -5.89
CA LYS A 472 -4.89 -30.11 -6.78
C LYS A 472 -3.60 -30.87 -7.07
N GLU A 473 -3.17 -31.70 -6.13
CA GLU A 473 -2.39 -32.91 -6.39
C GLU A 473 -3.33 -34.12 -6.42
#